data_d13cb0597a9c5f19c4a4a7f89780cd52
#
_entry.id   d13cb0597a9c5f19c4a4a7f89780cd52
#
_cell.length_a   1.000
_cell.length_b   1.000
_cell.length_c   1.000
_cell.angle_alpha   90.00
_cell.angle_beta   90.00
_cell.angle_gamma   90.00
#
_symmetry.space_group_name_H-M   'P 1'
#
loop_
_entity.id
_entity.type
_entity.pdbx_description
1 polymer ?
#
loop_
_entity_poly.entity_id
_entity_poly.type
_entity_poly.pdbx_seq_one_letter_code
_entity_poly.pdbx_strand_id
1 'polypeptide(L)'
;GLGDVYKRQPYGTRSFEIVYEFTLQAVNKLFELGCHLVILACNTASAKALRSIQMNNLPKIDPERRVLGVIRPTVECIGNITQSRHIGILATAGTIKSESYPLEVHKLYPDIQVNGVTCPMWVPLVENNEAQNEGADYFIRKYINQLLQKDSQIDTVILGCTHYPLLLPKIQQYIPVSYTHLTLPTNSRV
;
A
#
# COMPACT_ATOMS: atom_id res chain seq x y z
N GLY A 1 23.22 -5.61 -3.23
CA GLY A 1 23.58 -4.23 -2.87
C GLY A 1 22.51 -3.21 -3.26
N LEU A 2 22.68 -1.98 -2.83
CA LEU A 2 21.77 -0.86 -3.12
C LEU A 2 21.44 -0.68 -4.60
N GLY A 3 22.40 -0.97 -5.51
CA GLY A 3 22.19 -0.85 -6.95
C GLY A 3 21.15 -1.80 -7.55
N ASP A 4 20.88 -2.95 -6.92
CA ASP A 4 19.85 -3.90 -7.38
C ASP A 4 18.45 -3.41 -6.96
N VAL A 5 18.33 -2.76 -5.81
CA VAL A 5 17.08 -2.16 -5.32
C VAL A 5 16.58 -1.09 -6.29
N TYR A 6 17.44 -0.18 -6.72
CA TYR A 6 17.07 0.90 -7.67
C TYR A 6 16.65 0.38 -9.04
N LYS A 7 17.28 -0.69 -9.55
CA LYS A 7 16.93 -1.28 -10.84
C LYS A 7 15.56 -1.99 -10.84
N ARG A 8 15.07 -2.43 -9.69
CA ARG A 8 13.83 -3.18 -9.55
C ARG A 8 12.62 -2.31 -9.19
N GLN A 9 12.82 -1.13 -8.64
CA GLN A 9 11.76 -0.16 -8.32
C GLN A 9 11.40 0.70 -9.54
N PRO A 10 10.20 1.34 -9.57
CA PRO A 10 9.06 1.10 -8.69
C PRO A 10 8.28 -0.17 -9.06
N TYR A 11 7.57 -0.77 -8.08
CA TYR A 11 6.75 -1.98 -8.29
C TYR A 11 5.33 -1.68 -8.77
N GLY A 12 4.83 -0.46 -8.54
CA GLY A 12 3.42 -0.10 -8.68
C GLY A 12 2.82 -0.27 -10.08
N THR A 13 3.65 -0.20 -11.13
CA THR A 13 3.24 -0.32 -12.53
C THR A 13 3.66 -1.63 -13.19
N ARG A 14 4.43 -2.48 -12.49
CA ARG A 14 4.92 -3.76 -13.03
C ARG A 14 3.82 -4.81 -13.07
N SER A 15 3.98 -5.82 -13.93
CA SER A 15 3.05 -6.96 -14.00
C SER A 15 3.05 -7.77 -12.69
N PHE A 16 2.05 -8.65 -12.53
CA PHE A 16 1.96 -9.56 -11.38
C PHE A 16 3.19 -10.47 -11.32
N GLU A 17 3.55 -11.07 -12.43
CA GLU A 17 4.63 -12.04 -12.55
C GLU A 17 5.97 -11.45 -12.13
N ILE A 18 6.30 -10.25 -12.63
CA ILE A 18 7.55 -9.57 -12.31
C ILE A 18 7.62 -9.21 -10.81
N VAL A 19 6.53 -8.68 -10.25
CA VAL A 19 6.49 -8.36 -8.80
C VAL A 19 6.62 -9.62 -7.96
N TYR A 20 5.93 -10.70 -8.36
CA TYR A 20 6.00 -11.98 -7.67
C TYR A 20 7.43 -12.56 -7.70
N GLU A 21 8.06 -12.63 -8.88
CA GLU A 21 9.43 -13.16 -9.03
C GLU A 21 10.44 -12.36 -8.20
N PHE A 22 10.42 -11.04 -8.28
CA PHE A 22 11.34 -10.19 -7.53
C PHE A 22 11.14 -10.32 -6.02
N THR A 23 9.88 -10.41 -5.58
CA THR A 23 9.56 -10.59 -4.16
C THR A 23 10.02 -11.96 -3.67
N LEU A 24 9.75 -13.02 -4.43
CA LEU A 24 10.17 -14.37 -4.08
C LEU A 24 11.71 -14.49 -4.00
N GLN A 25 12.44 -13.91 -4.95
CA GLN A 25 13.90 -13.87 -4.92
C GLN A 25 14.42 -13.17 -3.67
N ALA A 26 13.81 -12.03 -3.30
CA ALA A 26 14.20 -11.30 -2.09
C ALA A 26 13.89 -12.09 -0.80
N VAL A 27 12.74 -12.75 -0.73
CA VAL A 27 12.34 -13.60 0.41
C VAL A 27 13.32 -14.77 0.56
N ASN A 28 13.63 -15.49 -0.54
CA ASN A 28 14.58 -16.58 -0.53
C ASN A 28 15.96 -16.11 -0.04
N LYS A 29 16.43 -14.97 -0.54
CA LYS A 29 17.72 -14.42 -0.12
C LYS A 29 17.78 -14.10 1.36
N LEU A 30 16.70 -13.52 1.93
CA LEU A 30 16.62 -13.26 3.36
C LEU A 30 16.57 -14.56 4.18
N PHE A 31 15.91 -15.59 3.69
CA PHE A 31 15.89 -16.89 4.32
C PHE A 31 17.27 -17.57 4.30
N GLU A 32 18.03 -17.49 3.20
CA GLU A 32 19.41 -17.93 3.10
C GLU A 32 20.32 -17.22 4.12
N LEU A 33 20.04 -15.93 4.42
CA LEU A 33 20.77 -15.15 5.41
C LEU A 33 20.35 -15.45 6.85
N GLY A 34 19.47 -16.42 7.07
CA GLY A 34 19.04 -16.88 8.40
C GLY A 34 17.80 -16.17 8.97
N CYS A 35 17.12 -15.32 8.20
CA CYS A 35 15.86 -14.74 8.69
C CYS A 35 14.77 -15.80 8.83
N HIS A 36 14.06 -15.83 9.95
CA HIS A 36 12.89 -16.70 10.16
C HIS A 36 11.58 -16.03 9.80
N LEU A 37 11.54 -14.69 9.85
CA LEU A 37 10.40 -13.85 9.51
C LEU A 37 10.80 -12.79 8.50
N VAL A 38 10.03 -12.67 7.42
CA VAL A 38 10.18 -11.62 6.41
C VAL A 38 8.90 -10.79 6.37
N ILE A 39 9.03 -9.47 6.41
CA ILE A 39 7.89 -8.54 6.30
C ILE A 39 7.99 -7.81 4.95
N LEU A 40 6.93 -7.93 4.13
CA LEU A 40 6.79 -7.18 2.89
C LEU A 40 6.21 -5.81 3.21
N ALA A 41 7.06 -4.80 3.41
CA ALA A 41 6.65 -3.44 3.72
C ALA A 41 5.97 -2.71 2.54
N CYS A 42 6.17 -3.19 1.31
CA CYS A 42 5.57 -2.65 0.09
C CYS A 42 4.12 -3.13 -0.08
N ASN A 43 3.17 -2.20 -0.23
CA ASN A 43 1.77 -2.53 -0.50
C ASN A 43 1.59 -3.32 -1.81
N THR A 44 2.27 -2.93 -2.89
CA THR A 44 2.21 -3.63 -4.18
C THR A 44 2.73 -5.06 -4.09
N ALA A 45 3.86 -5.28 -3.39
CA ALA A 45 4.39 -6.62 -3.18
C ALA A 45 3.46 -7.47 -2.28
N SER A 46 2.93 -6.89 -1.20
CA SER A 46 1.95 -7.54 -0.34
C SER A 46 0.69 -7.93 -1.12
N ALA A 47 0.20 -7.04 -1.97
CA ALA A 47 -1.01 -7.25 -2.77
C ALA A 47 -0.83 -8.33 -3.87
N LYS A 48 0.33 -8.34 -4.53
CA LYS A 48 0.55 -9.18 -5.71
C LYS A 48 1.29 -10.50 -5.41
N ALA A 49 2.17 -10.54 -4.42
CA ALA A 49 3.08 -11.67 -4.23
C ALA A 49 2.82 -12.49 -2.96
N LEU A 50 2.37 -11.84 -1.87
CA LEU A 50 2.33 -12.46 -0.55
C LEU A 50 1.55 -13.78 -0.54
N ARG A 51 0.31 -13.77 -1.01
CA ARG A 51 -0.57 -14.95 -0.97
C ARG A 51 0.02 -16.12 -1.75
N SER A 52 0.56 -15.86 -2.95
CA SER A 52 1.18 -16.89 -3.77
C SER A 52 2.44 -17.47 -3.10
N ILE A 53 3.27 -16.63 -2.47
CA ILE A 53 4.43 -17.06 -1.71
C ILE A 53 4.03 -17.92 -0.53
N GLN A 54 3.05 -17.49 0.26
CA GLN A 54 2.58 -18.22 1.44
C GLN A 54 1.96 -19.58 1.09
N MET A 55 1.19 -19.66 0.00
CA MET A 55 0.47 -20.89 -0.35
C MET A 55 1.32 -21.86 -1.18
N ASN A 56 2.13 -21.36 -2.11
CA ASN A 56 2.76 -22.21 -3.13
C ASN A 56 4.26 -22.44 -2.89
N ASN A 57 4.94 -21.48 -2.23
CA ASN A 57 6.39 -21.53 -2.08
C ASN A 57 6.82 -21.84 -0.65
N LEU A 58 6.27 -21.14 0.33
CA LEU A 58 6.69 -21.28 1.72
C LEU A 58 6.63 -22.72 2.27
N PRO A 59 5.57 -23.51 2.00
CA PRO A 59 5.51 -24.90 2.44
C PRO A 59 6.61 -25.80 1.85
N LYS A 60 7.17 -25.42 0.69
CA LYS A 60 8.25 -26.15 0.00
C LYS A 60 9.64 -25.67 0.40
N ILE A 61 9.76 -24.40 0.82
CA ILE A 61 11.04 -23.80 1.23
C ILE A 61 11.32 -24.18 2.69
N ASP A 62 10.44 -23.80 3.59
CA ASP A 62 10.54 -24.07 5.02
C ASP A 62 9.21 -23.75 5.71
N PRO A 63 8.46 -24.73 6.21
CA PRO A 63 7.15 -24.51 6.83
C PRO A 63 7.21 -23.78 8.17
N GLU A 64 8.38 -23.72 8.82
CA GLU A 64 8.56 -23.00 10.09
C GLU A 64 8.77 -21.50 9.92
N ARG A 65 9.14 -21.05 8.70
CA ARG A 65 9.35 -19.64 8.39
C ARG A 65 8.04 -18.92 8.07
N ARG A 66 8.07 -17.61 8.18
CA ARG A 66 6.88 -16.77 7.96
C ARG A 66 7.19 -15.60 7.04
N VAL A 67 6.23 -15.29 6.18
CA VAL A 67 6.22 -14.07 5.37
C VAL A 67 4.93 -13.33 5.67
N LEU A 68 5.02 -12.08 6.08
CA LEU A 68 3.89 -11.20 6.39
C LEU A 68 3.84 -10.03 5.42
N GLY A 69 2.67 -9.43 5.26
CA GLY A 69 2.46 -8.21 4.50
C GLY A 69 1.83 -7.13 5.33
N VAL A 70 1.71 -5.94 4.75
CA VAL A 70 1.23 -4.74 5.46
C VAL A 70 -0.25 -4.45 5.26
N ILE A 71 -0.94 -5.12 4.33
CA ILE A 71 -2.35 -4.85 4.03
C ILE A 71 -3.24 -5.28 5.21
N ARG A 72 -3.11 -6.53 5.67
CA ARG A 72 -3.96 -7.06 6.73
C ARG A 72 -3.86 -6.30 8.05
N PRO A 73 -2.67 -5.98 8.61
CA PRO A 73 -2.56 -5.16 9.82
C PRO A 73 -3.21 -3.78 9.66
N THR A 74 -3.10 -3.16 8.48
CA THR A 74 -3.77 -1.89 8.20
C THR A 74 -5.28 -2.05 8.26
N VAL A 75 -5.83 -3.11 7.66
CA VAL A 75 -7.28 -3.38 7.65
C VAL A 75 -7.80 -3.68 9.06
N GLU A 76 -7.06 -4.41 9.87
CA GLU A 76 -7.45 -4.73 11.26
C GLU A 76 -7.69 -3.47 12.12
N CYS A 77 -6.98 -2.37 11.84
CA CYS A 77 -7.18 -1.11 12.55
C CYS A 77 -8.40 -0.31 12.06
N ILE A 78 -8.81 -0.48 10.80
CA ILE A 78 -9.81 0.39 10.13
C ILE A 78 -11.17 0.34 10.81
N GLY A 79 -11.63 -0.84 11.21
CA GLY A 79 -12.94 -1.03 11.79
C GLY A 79 -13.22 -0.23 13.07
N ASN A 80 -12.14 0.16 13.77
CA ASN A 80 -12.21 0.97 14.98
C ASN A 80 -12.07 2.48 14.69
N ILE A 81 -11.72 2.85 13.46
CA ILE A 81 -11.41 4.24 13.09
C ILE A 81 -12.57 4.85 12.31
N THR A 82 -13.06 4.17 11.28
CA THR A 82 -14.19 4.68 10.48
C THR A 82 -15.48 4.66 11.28
N GLN A 83 -16.19 5.79 11.28
CA GLN A 83 -17.51 5.94 11.87
C GLN A 83 -18.61 5.80 10.81
N SER A 84 -18.37 6.34 9.62
CA SER A 84 -19.31 6.28 8.49
C SER A 84 -19.42 4.89 7.88
N ARG A 85 -18.44 4.03 8.11
CA ARG A 85 -18.26 2.72 7.42
C ARG A 85 -17.99 2.87 5.91
N HIS A 86 -17.53 4.06 5.48
CA HIS A 86 -17.09 4.36 4.12
C HIS A 86 -15.62 4.75 4.14
N ILE A 87 -14.77 4.00 3.45
CA ILE A 87 -13.33 4.24 3.41
C ILE A 87 -12.82 4.44 1.99
N GLY A 88 -11.81 5.29 1.88
CA GLY A 88 -11.09 5.54 0.65
C GLY A 88 -9.69 4.90 0.63
N ILE A 89 -9.23 4.48 -0.53
CA ILE A 89 -7.88 3.97 -0.72
C ILE A 89 -7.20 4.75 -1.84
N LEU A 90 -6.11 5.43 -1.52
CA LEU A 90 -5.21 6.05 -2.49
C LEU A 90 -3.98 5.16 -2.62
N ALA A 91 -3.75 4.57 -3.79
CA ALA A 91 -2.67 3.59 -3.97
C ALA A 91 -2.12 3.55 -5.40
N THR A 92 -1.11 2.71 -5.62
CA THR A 92 -0.59 2.44 -6.97
C THR A 92 -1.58 1.62 -7.79
N ALA A 93 -1.42 1.64 -9.12
CA ALA A 93 -2.25 0.84 -10.02
C ALA A 93 -2.21 -0.66 -9.68
N GLY A 94 -1.04 -1.18 -9.30
CA GLY A 94 -0.88 -2.57 -8.92
C GLY A 94 -1.66 -2.94 -7.68
N THR A 95 -1.68 -2.09 -6.66
CA THR A 95 -2.42 -2.30 -5.42
C THR A 95 -3.94 -2.21 -5.65
N ILE A 96 -4.42 -1.19 -6.38
CA ILE A 96 -5.85 -1.04 -6.68
C ILE A 96 -6.37 -2.22 -7.52
N LYS A 97 -5.69 -2.57 -8.61
CA LYS A 97 -6.11 -3.68 -9.50
C LYS A 97 -6.08 -5.06 -8.84
N SER A 98 -5.32 -5.23 -7.77
CA SER A 98 -5.26 -6.52 -7.05
C SER A 98 -6.49 -6.82 -6.22
N GLU A 99 -7.35 -5.83 -5.95
CA GLU A 99 -8.52 -5.93 -5.06
C GLU A 99 -8.18 -6.40 -3.62
N SER A 100 -6.89 -6.44 -3.25
CA SER A 100 -6.46 -7.02 -1.97
C SER A 100 -7.01 -6.29 -0.76
N TYR A 101 -7.11 -4.95 -0.81
CA TYR A 101 -7.72 -4.16 0.27
C TYR A 101 -9.23 -4.43 0.41
N PRO A 102 -10.06 -4.30 -0.66
CA PRO A 102 -11.47 -4.63 -0.59
C PRO A 102 -11.71 -6.05 -0.08
N LEU A 103 -10.95 -7.04 -0.56
CA LEU A 103 -11.09 -8.44 -0.14
C LEU A 103 -10.77 -8.62 1.36
N GLU A 104 -9.70 -8.03 1.88
CA GLU A 104 -9.36 -8.14 3.30
C GLU A 104 -10.33 -7.33 4.20
N VAL A 105 -10.76 -6.14 3.75
CA VAL A 105 -11.76 -5.35 4.47
C VAL A 105 -13.08 -6.14 4.57
N HIS A 106 -13.55 -6.68 3.45
CA HIS A 106 -14.82 -7.41 3.42
C HIS A 106 -14.82 -8.68 4.29
N LYS A 107 -13.66 -9.34 4.44
CA LYS A 107 -13.53 -10.49 5.35
C LYS A 107 -13.68 -10.12 6.83
N LEU A 108 -13.17 -8.97 7.25
CA LEU A 108 -13.17 -8.55 8.64
C LEU A 108 -14.35 -7.66 8.98
N TYR A 109 -14.77 -6.84 8.02
CA TYR A 109 -15.82 -5.82 8.15
C TYR A 109 -16.70 -5.81 6.91
N PRO A 110 -17.67 -6.75 6.78
CA PRO A 110 -18.50 -6.88 5.58
C PRO A 110 -19.38 -5.66 5.30
N ASP A 111 -19.60 -4.83 6.30
CA ASP A 111 -20.42 -3.61 6.27
C ASP A 111 -19.66 -2.36 5.81
N ILE A 112 -18.33 -2.44 5.67
CA ILE A 112 -17.52 -1.31 5.21
C ILE A 112 -17.51 -1.22 3.69
N GLN A 113 -17.90 -0.05 3.17
CA GLN A 113 -17.77 0.30 1.76
C GLN A 113 -16.36 0.79 1.45
N VAL A 114 -15.77 0.26 0.38
CA VAL A 114 -14.38 0.55 -0.02
C VAL A 114 -14.33 1.15 -1.40
N ASN A 115 -13.77 2.35 -1.52
CA ASN A 115 -13.55 3.04 -2.78
C ASN A 115 -12.06 3.30 -3.01
N GLY A 116 -11.53 2.84 -4.15
CA GLY A 116 -10.12 2.99 -4.50
C GLY A 116 -9.87 3.97 -5.64
N VAL A 117 -8.79 4.75 -5.55
CA VAL A 117 -8.26 5.59 -6.63
C VAL A 117 -6.79 5.32 -6.84
N THR A 118 -6.41 5.14 -8.10
CA THR A 118 -5.01 5.01 -8.52
C THR A 118 -4.35 6.37 -8.61
N CYS A 119 -3.18 6.52 -7.97
CA CYS A 119 -2.41 7.76 -7.93
C CYS A 119 -1.06 7.61 -8.68
N PRO A 120 -1.05 7.53 -10.02
CA PRO A 120 0.14 7.18 -10.79
C PRO A 120 1.28 8.20 -10.68
N MET A 121 0.97 9.48 -10.41
CA MET A 121 1.99 10.53 -10.33
C MET A 121 2.62 10.67 -8.93
N TRP A 122 2.02 10.12 -7.89
CA TRP A 122 2.53 10.36 -6.53
C TRP A 122 3.89 9.71 -6.25
N VAL A 123 4.15 8.50 -6.76
CA VAL A 123 5.48 7.87 -6.65
C VAL A 123 6.53 8.65 -7.44
N PRO A 124 6.33 8.99 -8.74
CA PRO A 124 7.25 9.85 -9.48
C PRO A 124 7.57 11.20 -8.80
N LEU A 125 6.58 11.87 -8.23
CA LEU A 125 6.78 13.13 -7.52
C LEU A 125 7.73 12.96 -6.32
N VAL A 126 7.56 11.90 -5.55
CA VAL A 126 8.45 11.62 -4.41
C VAL A 126 9.84 11.24 -4.87
N GLU A 127 9.97 10.31 -5.82
CA GLU A 127 11.25 9.81 -6.32
C GLU A 127 12.11 10.90 -6.99
N ASN A 128 11.48 11.92 -7.58
CA ASN A 128 12.18 13.03 -8.22
C ASN A 128 12.31 14.28 -7.32
N ASN A 129 12.04 14.18 -6.02
CA ASN A 129 12.06 15.28 -5.05
C ASN A 129 11.12 16.46 -5.39
N GLU A 130 10.02 16.17 -6.13
CA GLU A 130 9.02 17.16 -6.53
C GLU A 130 7.81 17.21 -5.56
N ALA A 131 7.86 16.45 -4.48
CA ALA A 131 6.76 16.29 -3.52
C ALA A 131 6.30 17.61 -2.89
N GLN A 132 7.21 18.59 -2.75
CA GLN A 132 6.91 19.89 -2.13
C GLN A 132 6.61 21.01 -3.13
N ASN A 133 6.76 20.77 -4.42
CA ASN A 133 6.56 21.77 -5.47
C ASN A 133 5.05 21.99 -5.77
N GLU A 134 4.71 23.13 -6.37
CA GLU A 134 3.33 23.46 -6.76
C GLU A 134 2.73 22.45 -7.74
N GLY A 135 3.56 21.83 -8.59
CA GLY A 135 3.11 20.78 -9.49
C GLY A 135 2.53 19.56 -8.77
N ALA A 136 3.00 19.26 -7.55
CA ALA A 136 2.44 18.20 -6.74
C ALA A 136 1.00 18.50 -6.30
N ASP A 137 0.67 19.76 -6.01
CA ASP A 137 -0.66 20.17 -5.54
C ASP A 137 -1.76 19.84 -6.54
N TYR A 138 -1.48 20.00 -7.84
CA TYR A 138 -2.42 19.61 -8.88
C TYR A 138 -2.78 18.10 -8.80
N PHE A 139 -1.78 17.24 -8.75
CA PHE A 139 -2.00 15.78 -8.73
C PHE A 139 -2.59 15.31 -7.39
N ILE A 140 -2.24 15.96 -6.29
CA ILE A 140 -2.80 15.65 -4.98
C ILE A 140 -4.30 15.96 -4.98
N ARG A 141 -4.68 17.19 -5.33
CA ARG A 141 -6.10 17.60 -5.45
C ARG A 141 -6.87 16.72 -6.43
N LYS A 142 -6.27 16.43 -7.59
CA LYS A 142 -6.91 15.60 -8.62
C LYS A 142 -7.36 14.26 -8.07
N TYR A 143 -6.47 13.51 -7.40
CA TYR A 143 -6.81 12.16 -6.95
C TYR A 143 -7.69 12.16 -5.71
N ILE A 144 -7.52 13.13 -4.82
CA ILE A 144 -8.43 13.33 -3.68
C ILE A 144 -9.85 13.62 -4.20
N ASN A 145 -10.00 14.57 -5.13
CA ASN A 145 -11.31 14.90 -5.69
C ASN A 145 -11.95 13.69 -6.41
N GLN A 146 -11.16 12.89 -7.14
CA GLN A 146 -11.66 11.66 -7.75
C GLN A 146 -12.18 10.67 -6.70
N LEU A 147 -11.54 10.58 -5.55
CA LEU A 147 -11.99 9.71 -4.47
C LEU A 147 -13.31 10.22 -3.86
N LEU A 148 -13.38 11.51 -3.55
CA LEU A 148 -14.57 12.16 -2.97
C LEU A 148 -15.77 12.16 -3.90
N GLN A 149 -15.54 12.23 -5.22
CA GLN A 149 -16.61 12.11 -6.23
C GLN A 149 -17.18 10.70 -6.32
N LYS A 150 -16.40 9.66 -5.99
CA LYS A 150 -16.90 8.28 -5.94
C LYS A 150 -17.81 8.05 -4.76
N ASP A 151 -17.48 8.65 -3.62
CA ASP A 151 -18.23 8.47 -2.40
C ASP A 151 -17.97 9.63 -1.42
N SER A 152 -18.98 10.46 -1.23
CA SER A 152 -18.91 11.63 -0.34
C SER A 152 -19.03 11.28 1.15
N GLN A 153 -19.34 10.02 1.49
CA GLN A 153 -19.48 9.56 2.87
C GLN A 153 -18.15 9.04 3.46
N ILE A 154 -17.12 8.97 2.65
CA ILE A 154 -15.78 8.55 3.12
C ILE A 154 -15.34 9.45 4.28
N ASP A 155 -14.99 8.85 5.40
CA ASP A 155 -14.40 9.52 6.57
C ASP A 155 -12.95 9.10 6.86
N THR A 156 -12.53 8.00 6.29
CA THR A 156 -11.21 7.42 6.52
C THR A 156 -10.51 7.13 5.20
N VAL A 157 -9.26 7.58 5.06
CA VAL A 157 -8.46 7.35 3.85
C VAL A 157 -7.19 6.58 4.17
N ILE A 158 -6.95 5.50 3.43
CA ILE A 158 -5.74 4.69 3.50
C ILE A 158 -4.75 5.17 2.44
N LEU A 159 -3.52 5.45 2.87
CA LEU A 159 -2.39 5.69 1.99
C LEU A 159 -1.69 4.37 1.66
N GLY A 160 -2.13 3.70 0.61
CA GLY A 160 -1.72 2.35 0.21
C GLY A 160 -0.40 2.27 -0.56
N CYS A 161 0.57 3.13 -0.21
CA CYS A 161 1.93 3.10 -0.76
C CYS A 161 2.92 3.71 0.23
N THR A 162 4.10 3.12 0.34
CA THR A 162 5.17 3.56 1.26
C THR A 162 5.73 4.97 0.94
N HIS A 163 5.54 5.46 -0.28
CA HIS A 163 5.94 6.82 -0.68
C HIS A 163 4.96 7.90 -0.20
N TYR A 164 3.68 7.56 -0.05
CA TYR A 164 2.62 8.54 0.15
C TYR A 164 2.67 9.29 1.49
N PRO A 165 3.20 8.73 2.59
CA PRO A 165 3.45 9.50 3.82
C PRO A 165 4.33 10.74 3.61
N LEU A 166 5.23 10.75 2.62
CA LEU A 166 6.05 11.90 2.28
C LEU A 166 5.25 13.05 1.65
N LEU A 167 4.06 12.78 1.13
CA LEU A 167 3.10 13.76 0.62
C LEU A 167 2.07 14.18 1.68
N LEU A 168 2.09 13.58 2.87
CA LEU A 168 1.05 13.78 3.89
C LEU A 168 0.78 15.25 4.23
N PRO A 169 1.78 16.14 4.41
CA PRO A 169 1.52 17.55 4.70
C PRO A 169 0.67 18.25 3.63
N LYS A 170 0.87 17.92 2.35
CA LYS A 170 0.06 18.45 1.25
C LYS A 170 -1.29 17.75 1.14
N ILE A 171 -1.34 16.44 1.34
CA ILE A 171 -2.60 15.68 1.34
C ILE A 171 -3.56 16.27 2.38
N GLN A 172 -3.07 16.57 3.60
CA GLN A 172 -3.86 17.15 4.68
C GLN A 172 -4.45 18.53 4.35
N GLN A 173 -3.82 19.30 3.47
CA GLN A 173 -4.34 20.61 3.04
C GLN A 173 -5.58 20.48 2.14
N TYR A 174 -5.73 19.36 1.43
CA TYR A 174 -6.77 19.15 0.42
C TYR A 174 -7.84 18.14 0.82
N ILE A 175 -7.61 17.41 1.90
CA ILE A 175 -8.64 16.52 2.49
C ILE A 175 -9.48 17.33 3.50
N PRO A 176 -10.82 17.25 3.46
CA PRO A 176 -11.66 17.86 4.48
C PRO A 176 -11.31 17.38 5.89
N VAL A 177 -11.48 18.27 6.89
CA VAL A 177 -11.05 18.07 8.30
C VAL A 177 -11.69 16.85 8.97
N SER A 178 -12.79 16.33 8.43
CA SER A 178 -13.50 15.15 8.93
C SER A 178 -12.81 13.82 8.60
N TYR A 179 -11.71 13.84 7.84
CA TYR A 179 -11.03 12.60 7.38
C TYR A 179 -9.88 12.23 8.30
N THR A 180 -9.90 10.98 8.74
CA THR A 180 -8.80 10.37 9.48
C THR A 180 -7.87 9.64 8.52
N HIS A 181 -6.57 9.91 8.60
CA HIS A 181 -5.58 9.24 7.77
C HIS A 181 -5.03 8.04 8.49
N LEU A 182 -5.03 6.88 7.82
CA LEU A 182 -4.19 5.77 8.17
C LEU A 182 -2.98 5.75 7.23
N THR A 183 -1.86 6.19 7.75
CA THR A 183 -0.59 5.71 7.25
C THR A 183 -0.37 4.32 7.83
N LEU A 184 0.33 3.43 7.11
CA LEU A 184 0.89 2.24 7.74
C LEU A 184 1.56 2.66 9.05
N PRO A 185 1.47 1.86 10.13
CA PRO A 185 2.21 2.12 11.37
C PRO A 185 3.70 1.89 11.13
N THR A 186 4.29 2.64 10.23
CA THR A 186 5.70 2.91 10.24
C THR A 186 5.86 4.01 11.27
N ASN A 187 6.01 3.64 12.53
CA ASN A 187 6.67 4.49 13.50
C ASN A 187 8.10 4.69 13.01
N SER A 188 8.24 5.56 12.01
CA SER A 188 9.52 6.12 11.63
C SER A 188 9.91 7.16 12.68
N ARG A 189 10.23 6.67 13.87
CA ARG A 189 11.20 7.28 14.74
C ARG A 189 12.47 6.46 14.55
N VAL A 190 13.22 6.80 13.55
CA VAL A 190 14.66 6.57 13.47
C VAL A 190 15.31 7.93 13.35
#